data_d0beb81cfe5d76b8b781c121a5d2af33
#
_entry.id   d0beb81cfe5d76b8b781c121a5d2af33
#
_cell.length_a   1.000
_cell.length_b   1.000
_cell.length_c   1.000
_cell.angle_alpha   90.00
_cell.angle_beta   90.00
_cell.angle_gamma   90.00
#
_symmetry.space_group_name_H-M   'P 1'
#
loop_
_entity.id
_entity.type
_entity.pdbx_description
1 polymer ?
#
loop_
_entity_poly.entity_id
_entity_poly.type
_entity_poly.pdbx_seq_one_letter_code
_entity_poly.pdbx_strand_id
1 'polypeptide(L)'
;MRLQTGEFLGSALHAYESAGFTLTEYAYRPGAALPRHEHQFAYLSFPLSGSYEERCGRKVFRCSPRAAVFHPKGERHDDRFDGESAQIFSVEIAPLWLDHMREDGTRTDDRVEIAAPALIHTALKLRQLLLIDDRLSTRIETIAIDLLATLTSHPRERHAPRWLPPA
;
A
#
# COMPACT_ATOMS: atom_id res chain seq x y z
N MET A 1 2.63 6.29 17.25
CA MET A 1 4.07 6.47 16.93
C MET A 1 4.23 6.82 15.46
N ARG A 2 5.39 7.30 15.03
CA ARG A 2 5.69 7.54 13.61
C ARG A 2 6.77 6.57 13.17
N LEU A 3 6.48 5.79 12.14
CA LEU A 3 7.40 4.85 11.52
C LEU A 3 8.20 5.54 10.41
N GLN A 4 9.48 5.22 10.33
CA GLN A 4 10.37 5.73 9.29
C GLN A 4 10.19 4.92 8.00
N THR A 5 10.81 5.37 6.92
CA THR A 5 10.81 4.66 5.64
C THR A 5 11.33 3.23 5.81
N GLY A 6 10.61 2.27 5.27
CA GLY A 6 10.92 0.84 5.38
C GLY A 6 10.52 0.19 6.71
N GLU A 7 10.00 0.94 7.67
CA GLU A 7 9.57 0.40 8.96
C GLU A 7 8.08 0.03 8.96
N PHE A 8 7.81 -1.23 9.29
CA PHE A 8 6.48 -1.75 9.56
C PHE A 8 6.52 -2.63 10.82
N LEU A 9 5.41 -2.72 11.55
CA LEU A 9 5.35 -3.39 12.86
C LEU A 9 5.16 -4.91 12.77
N GLY A 10 5.82 -5.54 11.81
CA GLY A 10 5.82 -6.99 11.58
C GLY A 10 7.23 -7.57 11.60
N SER A 11 7.37 -8.80 11.14
CA SER A 11 8.67 -9.44 10.89
C SER A 11 9.08 -9.15 9.44
N ALA A 12 10.17 -8.39 9.26
CA ALA A 12 10.69 -8.09 7.93
C ALA A 12 11.17 -9.35 7.22
N LEU A 13 10.70 -9.57 6.00
CA LEU A 13 11.13 -10.65 5.12
C LEU A 13 12.08 -10.14 4.05
N HIS A 14 11.71 -9.06 3.39
CA HIS A 14 12.48 -8.44 2.31
C HIS A 14 12.37 -6.93 2.38
N ALA A 15 13.45 -6.23 1.99
CA ALA A 15 13.47 -4.78 1.84
C ALA A 15 14.44 -4.36 0.74
N TYR A 16 14.06 -3.37 -0.04
CA TYR A 16 14.88 -2.77 -1.10
C TYR A 16 14.49 -1.32 -1.32
N GLU A 17 15.48 -0.45 -1.50
CA GLU A 17 15.26 0.97 -1.78
C GLU A 17 15.97 1.37 -3.05
N SER A 18 15.25 2.04 -3.96
CA SER A 18 15.80 2.63 -5.18
C SER A 18 14.91 3.72 -5.73
N ALA A 19 15.53 4.77 -6.30
CA ALA A 19 14.87 5.85 -7.06
C ALA A 19 13.65 6.49 -6.37
N GLY A 20 13.62 6.54 -5.04
CA GLY A 20 12.51 7.09 -4.28
C GLY A 20 11.35 6.13 -4.04
N PHE A 21 11.58 4.83 -4.26
CA PHE A 21 10.68 3.76 -3.86
C PHE A 21 11.34 2.90 -2.78
N THR A 22 10.59 2.56 -1.75
CA THR A 22 11.00 1.56 -0.76
C THR A 22 10.03 0.40 -0.80
N LEU A 23 10.53 -0.74 -1.22
CA LEU A 23 9.80 -2.00 -1.34
C LEU A 23 10.04 -2.81 -0.08
N THR A 24 8.97 -3.27 0.56
CA THR A 24 9.09 -4.09 1.76
C THR A 24 8.10 -5.24 1.73
N GLU A 25 8.50 -6.36 2.31
CA GLU A 25 7.57 -7.46 2.60
C GLU A 25 7.68 -7.81 4.07
N TYR A 26 6.54 -7.86 4.75
CA TYR A 26 6.43 -8.15 6.17
C TYR A 26 5.45 -9.28 6.44
N ALA A 27 5.79 -10.11 7.41
CA ALA A 27 4.91 -11.13 7.96
C ALA A 27 4.34 -10.71 9.31
N TYR A 28 3.09 -11.07 9.54
CA TYR A 28 2.36 -10.81 10.78
C TYR A 28 1.84 -12.11 11.37
N ARG A 29 1.95 -12.24 12.70
CA ARG A 29 1.46 -13.43 13.41
C ARG A 29 -0.07 -13.44 13.48
N PRO A 30 -0.67 -14.63 13.58
CA PRO A 30 -2.09 -14.76 13.87
C PRO A 30 -2.51 -13.92 15.07
N GLY A 31 -3.58 -13.15 14.94
CA GLY A 31 -4.13 -12.33 16.00
C GLY A 31 -3.28 -11.13 16.41
N ALA A 32 -2.23 -10.79 15.66
CA ALA A 32 -1.41 -9.61 15.97
C ALA A 32 -2.28 -8.34 16.00
N ALA A 33 -2.02 -7.48 16.98
CA ALA A 33 -2.64 -6.16 17.09
C ALA A 33 -1.52 -5.12 17.08
N LEU A 34 -1.55 -4.25 16.08
CA LEU A 34 -0.58 -3.17 15.95
C LEU A 34 -1.12 -1.91 16.63
N PRO A 35 -0.32 -1.26 17.47
CA PRO A 35 -0.75 -0.03 18.12
C PRO A 35 -0.91 1.09 17.09
N ARG A 36 -1.64 2.14 17.46
CA ARG A 36 -1.86 3.29 16.61
C ARG A 36 -0.55 3.93 16.17
N HIS A 37 -0.36 4.02 14.86
CA HIS A 37 0.84 4.54 14.21
C HIS A 37 0.53 5.34 12.95
N GLU A 38 1.55 5.97 12.38
CA GLU A 38 1.52 6.67 11.09
C GLU A 38 2.85 6.42 10.36
N HIS A 39 2.85 6.45 9.04
CA HIS A 39 4.05 6.30 8.22
C HIS A 39 4.58 7.65 7.74
N GLN A 40 5.90 7.74 7.60
CA GLN A 40 6.59 8.94 7.14
C GLN A 40 6.23 9.29 5.70
N PHE A 41 6.08 8.29 4.83
CA PHE A 41 5.70 8.46 3.43
C PHE A 41 4.33 7.84 3.15
N ALA A 42 3.73 8.23 2.04
CA ALA A 42 2.58 7.52 1.49
C ALA A 42 3.03 6.18 0.93
N TYR A 43 2.15 5.19 0.95
CA TYR A 43 2.45 3.86 0.44
C TYR A 43 1.24 3.13 -0.12
N LEU A 44 1.50 2.16 -0.98
CA LEU A 44 0.56 1.14 -1.42
C LEU A 44 0.82 -0.14 -0.62
N SER A 45 -0.20 -0.72 -0.03
CA SER A 45 -0.14 -2.05 0.56
C SER A 45 -0.87 -3.08 -0.29
N PHE A 46 -0.27 -4.24 -0.42
CA PHE A 46 -0.78 -5.40 -1.17
C PHE A 46 -0.81 -6.60 -0.23
N PRO A 47 -1.93 -6.89 0.46
CA PRO A 47 -2.05 -8.11 1.23
C PRO A 47 -1.87 -9.32 0.30
N LEU A 48 -0.88 -10.18 0.58
CA LEU A 48 -0.55 -11.36 -0.20
C LEU A 48 -1.27 -12.60 0.33
N SER A 49 -1.39 -12.68 1.66
CA SER A 49 -2.11 -13.71 2.38
C SER A 49 -2.67 -13.20 3.69
N GLY A 50 -3.65 -13.89 4.24
CA GLY A 50 -4.35 -13.48 5.45
C GLY A 50 -5.21 -12.24 5.23
N SER A 51 -5.79 -11.73 6.29
CA SER A 51 -6.61 -10.51 6.28
C SER A 51 -6.54 -9.83 7.64
N TYR A 52 -6.88 -8.54 7.66
CA TYR A 52 -6.86 -7.72 8.86
C TYR A 52 -7.91 -6.60 8.80
N GLU A 53 -8.27 -6.12 9.96
CA GLU A 53 -9.04 -4.89 10.11
C GLU A 53 -8.09 -3.73 10.38
N GLU A 54 -8.25 -2.66 9.62
CA GLU A 54 -7.54 -1.40 9.79
C GLU A 54 -8.50 -0.33 10.28
N ARG A 55 -8.17 0.33 11.37
CA ARG A 55 -8.97 1.40 11.95
C ARG A 55 -8.31 2.76 11.73
N CYS A 56 -8.96 3.59 10.90
CA CYS A 56 -8.59 4.98 10.66
C CYS A 56 -9.62 5.91 11.32
N GLY A 57 -9.31 6.45 12.48
CA GLY A 57 -10.25 7.25 13.26
C GLY A 57 -11.49 6.46 13.68
N ARG A 58 -12.66 6.82 13.13
CA ARG A 58 -13.94 6.13 13.39
C ARG A 58 -14.29 5.07 12.34
N LYS A 59 -13.55 5.00 11.27
CA LYS A 59 -13.78 4.05 10.17
C LYS A 59 -12.98 2.78 10.40
N VAL A 60 -13.58 1.65 10.07
CA VAL A 60 -12.93 0.34 10.06
C VAL A 60 -13.01 -0.20 8.65
N PHE A 61 -11.88 -0.67 8.15
CA PHE A 61 -11.74 -1.22 6.80
C PHE A 61 -11.27 -2.67 6.90
N ARG A 62 -11.80 -3.52 6.03
CA ARG A 62 -11.34 -4.90 5.89
C ARG A 62 -10.33 -4.99 4.77
N CYS A 63 -9.09 -5.34 5.08
CA CYS A 63 -8.01 -5.50 4.11
C CYS A 63 -7.76 -6.99 3.84
N SER A 64 -7.66 -7.36 2.56
CA SER A 64 -7.49 -8.75 2.12
C SER A 64 -6.79 -8.81 0.74
N PRO A 65 -6.33 -9.98 0.27
CA PRO A 65 -5.62 -10.14 -1.01
C PRO A 65 -6.41 -9.79 -2.28
N ARG A 66 -7.56 -9.17 -2.18
CA ARG A 66 -8.43 -8.81 -3.31
C ARG A 66 -8.23 -7.38 -3.82
N ALA A 67 -7.61 -6.53 -3.02
CA ALA A 67 -7.43 -5.12 -3.35
C ALA A 67 -6.11 -4.60 -2.80
N ALA A 68 -5.55 -3.63 -3.51
CA ALA A 68 -4.50 -2.77 -2.98
C ALA A 68 -5.11 -1.66 -2.13
N VAL A 69 -4.34 -1.14 -1.19
CA VAL A 69 -4.74 0.02 -0.40
C VAL A 69 -3.69 1.11 -0.53
N PHE A 70 -4.11 2.29 -0.95
CA PHE A 70 -3.28 3.48 -0.88
C PHE A 70 -3.47 4.17 0.46
N HIS A 71 -2.38 4.40 1.17
CA HIS A 71 -2.31 5.12 2.44
C HIS A 71 -1.63 6.47 2.22
N PRO A 72 -2.29 7.58 2.52
CA PRO A 72 -1.65 8.89 2.45
C PRO A 72 -0.61 9.05 3.57
N LYS A 73 0.37 9.91 3.33
CA LYS A 73 1.38 10.27 4.31
C LYS A 73 0.74 10.75 5.63
N GLY A 74 1.20 10.19 6.74
CA GLY A 74 0.80 10.62 8.08
C GLY A 74 -0.61 10.20 8.49
N GLU A 75 -1.27 9.34 7.73
CA GLU A 75 -2.54 8.74 8.15
C GLU A 75 -2.33 7.89 9.39
N ARG A 76 -3.12 8.17 10.43
CA ARG A 76 -3.05 7.44 11.70
C ARG A 76 -4.03 6.29 11.71
N HIS A 77 -3.49 5.08 11.85
CA HIS A 77 -4.29 3.85 11.91
C HIS A 77 -3.76 2.87 12.96
N ASP A 78 -4.56 1.90 13.31
CA ASP A 78 -4.20 0.71 14.06
C ASP A 78 -4.76 -0.52 13.33
N ASP A 79 -4.05 -1.67 13.44
CA ASP A 79 -4.41 -2.87 12.71
C ASP A 79 -4.65 -4.04 13.64
N ARG A 80 -5.59 -4.89 13.26
CA ARG A 80 -5.85 -6.15 13.93
C ARG A 80 -5.90 -7.28 12.92
N PHE A 81 -4.91 -8.15 12.98
CA PHE A 81 -4.83 -9.33 12.13
C PHE A 81 -5.75 -10.45 12.63
N ASP A 82 -6.29 -11.22 11.70
CA ASP A 82 -7.15 -12.36 11.98
C ASP A 82 -6.38 -13.53 12.61
N GLY A 83 -7.09 -14.64 12.82
CA GLY A 83 -6.52 -15.88 13.39
C GLY A 83 -5.54 -16.62 12.49
N GLU A 84 -5.21 -16.08 11.30
CA GLU A 84 -4.23 -16.63 10.37
C GLU A 84 -3.02 -15.70 10.24
N SER A 85 -1.87 -16.25 9.84
CA SER A 85 -0.71 -15.44 9.49
C SER A 85 -0.98 -14.62 8.22
N ALA A 86 -0.48 -13.40 8.21
CA ALA A 86 -0.61 -12.52 7.04
C ALA A 86 0.75 -12.13 6.50
N GLN A 87 0.82 -11.92 5.19
CA GLN A 87 1.96 -11.31 4.51
C GLN A 87 1.48 -10.11 3.71
N ILE A 88 2.20 -9.01 3.82
CA ILE A 88 1.90 -7.77 3.11
C ILE A 88 3.16 -7.32 2.39
N PHE A 89 3.03 -7.10 1.08
CA PHE A 89 4.00 -6.37 0.27
C PHE A 89 3.59 -4.90 0.24
N SER A 90 4.54 -4.00 0.48
CA SER A 90 4.30 -2.55 0.49
C SER A 90 5.29 -1.83 -0.41
N VAL A 91 4.81 -0.75 -1.03
CA VAL A 91 5.59 0.16 -1.88
C VAL A 91 5.43 1.56 -1.32
N GLU A 92 6.42 2.05 -0.58
CA GLU A 92 6.46 3.43 -0.14
C GLU A 92 6.93 4.35 -1.26
N ILE A 93 6.37 5.53 -1.32
CA ILE A 93 6.51 6.48 -2.43
C ILE A 93 7.09 7.77 -1.88
N ALA A 94 8.29 8.14 -2.33
CA ALA A 94 8.94 9.39 -1.93
C ALA A 94 8.12 10.63 -2.37
N PRO A 95 8.24 11.75 -1.66
CA PRO A 95 7.47 12.96 -1.93
C PRO A 95 7.53 13.45 -3.38
N LEU A 96 8.69 13.33 -4.02
CA LEU A 96 8.87 13.73 -5.43
C LEU A 96 7.88 13.04 -6.36
N TRP A 97 7.69 11.73 -6.22
CA TRP A 97 6.73 10.98 -7.04
C TRP A 97 5.27 11.32 -6.73
N LEU A 98 4.97 11.60 -5.44
CA LEU A 98 3.63 12.06 -5.06
C LEU A 98 3.30 13.43 -5.66
N ASP A 99 4.29 14.32 -5.73
CA ASP A 99 4.10 15.64 -6.33
C ASP A 99 3.81 15.52 -7.84
N HIS A 100 4.55 14.67 -8.57
CA HIS A 100 4.23 14.35 -9.97
C HIS A 100 2.82 13.79 -10.14
N MET A 101 2.41 12.84 -9.27
CA MET A 101 1.05 12.30 -9.32
C MET A 101 -0.02 13.38 -9.10
N ARG A 102 0.23 14.37 -8.24
CA ARG A 102 -0.68 15.50 -7.99
C ARG A 102 -0.77 16.45 -9.19
N GLU A 103 0.37 16.72 -9.83
CA GLU A 103 0.44 17.51 -11.06
C GLU A 103 -0.42 16.88 -12.17
N ASP A 104 -0.45 15.54 -12.24
CA ASP A 104 -1.31 14.78 -13.15
C ASP A 104 -2.78 14.67 -12.66
N GLY A 105 -3.14 15.38 -11.59
CA GLY A 105 -4.51 15.43 -11.06
C GLY A 105 -4.89 14.26 -10.15
N THR A 106 -3.94 13.41 -9.76
CA THR A 106 -4.21 12.30 -8.84
C THR A 106 -4.33 12.80 -7.41
N ARG A 107 -5.43 12.44 -6.74
CA ARG A 107 -5.59 12.74 -5.31
C ARG A 107 -4.76 11.78 -4.47
N THR A 108 -3.91 12.33 -3.63
CA THR A 108 -2.99 11.56 -2.75
C THR A 108 -3.22 11.83 -1.26
N ASP A 109 -4.33 12.49 -0.91
CA ASP A 109 -4.60 12.93 0.45
C ASP A 109 -5.58 12.01 1.20
N ASP A 110 -6.20 11.08 0.49
CA ASP A 110 -7.20 10.17 1.05
C ASP A 110 -6.74 8.70 0.91
N ARG A 111 -7.04 7.90 1.94
CA ARG A 111 -6.97 6.44 1.86
C ARG A 111 -7.94 5.92 0.81
N VAL A 112 -7.47 5.04 -0.06
CA VAL A 112 -8.28 4.46 -1.14
C VAL A 112 -8.02 2.97 -1.26
N GLU A 113 -9.08 2.16 -1.25
CA GLU A 113 -9.04 0.76 -1.64
C GLU A 113 -9.19 0.66 -3.17
N ILE A 114 -8.34 -0.13 -3.81
CA ILE A 114 -8.22 -0.21 -5.26
C ILE A 114 -8.31 -1.67 -5.69
N ALA A 115 -9.47 -2.07 -6.18
CA ALA A 115 -9.71 -3.40 -6.74
C ALA A 115 -9.37 -3.43 -8.25
N ALA A 116 -8.10 -3.21 -8.57
CA ALA A 116 -7.60 -3.18 -9.95
C ALA A 116 -6.67 -4.36 -10.23
N PRO A 117 -7.10 -5.38 -10.99
CA PRO A 117 -6.25 -6.53 -11.30
C PRO A 117 -4.92 -6.15 -11.95
N ALA A 118 -4.89 -5.14 -12.81
CA ALA A 118 -3.66 -4.65 -13.45
C ALA A 118 -2.65 -4.12 -12.41
N LEU A 119 -3.13 -3.34 -11.43
CA LEU A 119 -2.29 -2.80 -10.35
C LEU A 119 -1.70 -3.92 -9.51
N ILE A 120 -2.52 -4.89 -9.11
CA ILE A 120 -2.10 -6.05 -8.34
C ILE A 120 -1.07 -6.88 -9.12
N HIS A 121 -1.31 -7.11 -10.41
CA HIS A 121 -0.38 -7.85 -11.27
C HIS A 121 0.98 -7.16 -11.39
N THR A 122 1.01 -5.83 -11.57
CA THR A 122 2.25 -5.05 -11.63
C THR A 122 3.00 -5.10 -10.29
N ALA A 123 2.29 -5.01 -9.16
CA ALA A 123 2.88 -5.15 -7.84
C ALA A 123 3.51 -6.54 -7.61
N LEU A 124 2.85 -7.61 -8.06
CA LEU A 124 3.39 -8.97 -7.96
C LEU A 124 4.64 -9.16 -8.82
N LYS A 125 4.72 -8.54 -10.00
CA LYS A 125 5.96 -8.52 -10.81
C LYS A 125 7.09 -7.80 -10.08
N LEU A 126 6.79 -6.65 -9.47
CA LEU A 126 7.76 -5.87 -8.70
C LEU A 126 8.28 -6.68 -7.49
N ARG A 127 7.36 -7.33 -6.75
CA ARG A 127 7.71 -8.24 -5.67
C ARG A 127 8.60 -9.39 -6.16
N GLN A 128 8.30 -9.98 -7.31
CA GLN A 128 9.09 -11.09 -7.87
C GLN A 128 10.54 -10.69 -8.12
N LEU A 129 10.81 -9.48 -8.62
CA LEU A 129 12.15 -8.95 -8.77
C LEU A 129 12.87 -8.79 -7.42
N LEU A 130 12.14 -8.36 -6.38
CA LEU A 130 12.67 -8.27 -5.02
C LEU A 130 13.13 -9.65 -4.50
N LEU A 131 12.42 -10.73 -4.82
CA LEU A 131 12.71 -12.08 -4.35
C LEU A 131 13.89 -12.74 -5.09
N ILE A 132 14.15 -12.37 -6.35
CA ILE A 132 15.19 -12.98 -7.18
C ILE A 132 16.57 -12.36 -6.89
N ASP A 133 16.65 -11.32 -6.03
CA ASP A 133 17.87 -10.54 -5.79
C ASP A 133 18.51 -10.01 -7.11
N ASP A 134 17.69 -9.87 -8.13
CA ASP A 134 18.07 -9.29 -9.41
C ASP A 134 18.14 -7.77 -9.23
N ARG A 135 19.29 -7.31 -8.70
CA ARG A 135 19.60 -5.90 -8.40
C ARG A 135 19.74 -5.02 -9.66
N LEU A 136 19.03 -5.37 -10.70
CA LEU A 136 18.85 -4.47 -11.84
C LEU A 136 17.90 -3.34 -11.41
N SER A 137 18.45 -2.36 -10.69
CA SER A 137 17.73 -1.17 -10.18
C SER A 137 16.80 -0.58 -11.25
N THR A 138 17.29 -0.48 -12.48
CA THR A 138 16.53 0.04 -13.63
C THR A 138 15.24 -0.72 -13.93
N ARG A 139 15.21 -2.05 -13.76
CA ARG A 139 13.99 -2.85 -13.96
C ARG A 139 12.97 -2.62 -12.85
N ILE A 140 13.46 -2.57 -11.61
CA ILE A 140 12.61 -2.27 -10.45
C ILE A 140 12.01 -0.88 -10.59
N GLU A 141 12.83 0.11 -10.93
CA GLU A 141 12.39 1.50 -11.15
C GLU A 141 11.34 1.59 -12.26
N THR A 142 11.58 0.95 -13.41
CA THR A 142 10.62 0.94 -14.52
C THR A 142 9.27 0.36 -14.08
N ILE A 143 9.26 -0.78 -13.39
CA ILE A 143 8.01 -1.41 -12.97
C ILE A 143 7.35 -0.61 -11.84
N ALA A 144 8.12 0.05 -10.96
CA ALA A 144 7.56 0.94 -9.94
C ALA A 144 6.89 2.18 -10.57
N ILE A 145 7.48 2.74 -11.62
CA ILE A 145 6.86 3.82 -12.40
C ILE A 145 5.59 3.32 -13.11
N ASP A 146 5.61 2.14 -13.71
CA ASP A 146 4.41 1.52 -14.31
C ASP A 146 3.31 1.30 -13.28
N LEU A 147 3.67 0.96 -12.04
CA LEU A 147 2.73 0.83 -10.92
C LEU A 147 2.04 2.16 -10.63
N LEU A 148 2.80 3.26 -10.56
CA LEU A 148 2.24 4.61 -10.37
C LEU A 148 1.36 5.03 -11.56
N ALA A 149 1.80 4.78 -12.79
CA ALA A 149 1.01 5.08 -13.99
C ALA A 149 -0.32 4.31 -13.99
N THR A 150 -0.30 3.05 -13.56
CA THR A 150 -1.53 2.25 -13.42
C THR A 150 -2.43 2.82 -12.34
N LEU A 151 -1.87 3.26 -11.21
CA LEU A 151 -2.60 3.88 -10.12
C LEU A 151 -3.27 5.20 -10.56
N THR A 152 -2.57 6.04 -11.32
CA THR A 152 -3.08 7.34 -11.80
C THR A 152 -4.16 7.18 -12.87
N SER A 153 -4.05 6.14 -13.71
CA SER A 153 -5.00 5.86 -14.79
C SER A 153 -6.32 5.24 -14.31
N HIS A 154 -6.37 4.78 -13.05
CA HIS A 154 -7.56 4.10 -12.54
C HIS A 154 -8.61 5.10 -12.09
N PRO A 155 -9.83 5.10 -12.71
CA PRO A 155 -10.91 5.97 -12.24
C PRO A 155 -11.23 5.55 -10.80
N ARG A 156 -10.96 6.42 -9.85
CA ARG A 156 -11.37 6.21 -8.47
C ARG A 156 -12.89 6.25 -8.45
N GLU A 157 -13.54 5.12 -8.21
CA GLU A 157 -14.97 5.11 -7.92
C GLU A 157 -15.20 6.08 -6.75
N ARG A 158 -15.85 7.20 -7.06
CA ARG A 158 -16.42 8.03 -6.02
C ARG A 158 -17.48 7.16 -5.36
N HIS A 159 -17.22 6.67 -4.16
CA HIS A 159 -18.30 6.17 -3.33
C HIS A 159 -19.30 7.33 -3.19
N ALA A 160 -20.35 7.27 -4.00
CA ALA A 160 -21.48 8.18 -3.82
C ALA A 160 -21.93 8.04 -2.36
N PRO A 161 -22.08 9.15 -1.63
CA PRO A 161 -22.50 9.08 -0.25
C PRO A 161 -23.81 8.26 -0.19
N ARG A 162 -23.89 7.31 0.73
CA ARG A 162 -25.05 6.40 0.91
C ARG A 162 -26.40 7.09 1.18
N TRP A 163 -26.41 8.43 1.22
CA TRP A 163 -27.61 9.23 1.42
C TRP A 163 -28.21 9.78 0.10
N LEU A 164 -27.60 9.57 -1.05
CA LEU A 164 -28.25 9.91 -2.32
C LEU A 164 -29.33 8.85 -2.60
N PRO A 165 -30.61 9.26 -2.72
CA PRO A 165 -31.66 8.35 -3.16
C PRO A 165 -31.38 7.88 -4.58
N PRO A 166 -31.76 6.64 -4.93
CA PRO A 166 -31.67 6.18 -6.33
C PRO A 166 -32.52 7.08 -7.23
N ALA A 167 -31.95 7.44 -8.36
CA ALA A 167 -32.62 8.23 -9.41
C ALA A 167 -33.79 7.46 -10.02
#